data_2ccb0934737cd173d4ac209ca4ccd3a8
#
_entry.id   2ccb0934737cd173d4ac209ca4ccd3a8
#
_cell.length_a   1.000
_cell.length_b   1.000
_cell.length_c   1.000
_cell.angle_alpha   90.00
_cell.angle_beta   90.00
_cell.angle_gamma   90.00
#
_symmetry.space_group_name_H-M   'P 1'
#
loop_
_entity.id
_entity.type
_entity.pdbx_description
1 polymer ?
#
loop_
_entity_poly.entity_id
_entity_poly.type
_entity_poly.pdbx_seq_one_letter_code
_entity_poly.pdbx_strand_id
1 'polypeptide(L)'
;PPHMADIAEQLNHKIDGGGLKFDWFSPNNRHRMGIYTSAQNIDRDSYFGTDKNPDAYGATDDKTFVAGAQYTYSFHKLLFLPSELTAGVEYNCKTLHDKYLGFGRDFEQTTHSTGFFFQNEWRSEKLNFLIGGRVDKHNMMKNVVFSPRVNVRYSPTEKIGLRASYSSGYRAPQAYNEDLHIDALDNKVAISRLAPDLKPEYSHSLSASVDLYHNFGRVQANLLVEGFYTMLEDV
;
A
#
# COMPACT_ATOMS: atom_id res chain seq x y z
N PRO A 1 21.49 13.86 26.24
CA PRO A 1 21.46 13.89 24.77
C PRO A 1 22.08 12.60 24.21
N PRO A 2 21.60 12.05 23.07
CA PRO A 2 22.08 10.78 22.54
C PRO A 2 23.57 10.79 22.18
N HIS A 3 24.15 11.94 21.79
CA HIS A 3 25.59 12.10 21.53
C HIS A 3 26.48 11.97 22.75
N MET A 4 25.96 11.71 23.94
CA MET A 4 26.78 11.40 25.13
C MET A 4 27.11 9.90 25.22
N ALA A 5 26.48 9.05 24.45
CA ALA A 5 26.79 7.61 24.37
C ALA A 5 27.80 7.32 23.26
N ASP A 6 28.57 6.24 23.43
CA ASP A 6 29.56 5.82 22.43
C ASP A 6 28.88 5.33 21.14
N ILE A 7 27.71 4.73 21.26
CA ILE A 7 26.81 4.37 20.14
C ILE A 7 25.39 4.69 20.58
N ALA A 8 24.65 5.43 19.79
CA ALA A 8 23.24 5.71 20.05
C ALA A 8 22.44 5.90 18.75
N GLU A 9 21.24 5.43 18.80
CA GLU A 9 20.19 5.69 17.81
C GLU A 9 18.98 6.26 18.54
N GLN A 10 18.44 7.35 18.03
CA GLN A 10 17.23 7.98 18.54
C GLN A 10 16.39 8.50 17.38
N LEU A 11 15.10 8.19 17.40
CA LEU A 11 14.10 8.69 16.46
C LEU A 11 12.94 9.30 17.23
N ASN A 12 12.60 10.54 16.93
CA ASN A 12 11.41 11.21 17.42
C ASN A 12 10.54 11.59 16.22
N HIS A 13 9.31 11.08 16.18
CA HIS A 13 8.36 11.40 15.14
C HIS A 13 7.24 12.27 15.68
N LYS A 14 6.91 13.32 14.95
CA LYS A 14 5.69 14.08 15.11
C LYS A 14 4.86 13.87 13.84
N ILE A 15 3.66 13.33 14.00
CA ILE A 15 2.78 12.97 12.90
C ILE A 15 1.49 13.77 13.04
N ASP A 16 1.21 14.60 12.06
CA ASP A 16 -0.03 15.36 11.93
C ASP A 16 -0.73 14.95 10.65
N GLY A 17 -2.05 14.73 10.70
CA GLY A 17 -2.78 14.35 9.51
C GLY A 17 -4.28 14.45 9.66
N GLY A 18 -4.96 14.45 8.52
CA GLY A 18 -6.41 14.49 8.48
C GLY A 18 -6.94 14.15 7.09
N GLY A 19 -8.24 13.92 7.03
CA GLY A 19 -8.89 13.60 5.77
C GLY A 19 -10.38 13.88 5.79
N LEU A 20 -10.94 14.00 4.60
CA LEU A 20 -12.36 14.18 4.36
C LEU A 20 -12.83 13.10 3.40
N LYS A 21 -14.03 12.60 3.64
CA LYS A 21 -14.72 11.65 2.75
C LYS A 21 -16.17 12.07 2.59
N PHE A 22 -16.64 12.04 1.35
CA PHE A 22 -18.04 12.26 0.99
C PHE A 22 -18.54 11.04 0.22
N ASP A 23 -19.61 10.43 0.68
CA ASP A 23 -20.30 9.34 0.00
C ASP A 23 -21.73 9.78 -0.35
N TRP A 24 -22.10 9.61 -1.61
CA TRP A 24 -23.46 9.86 -2.11
C TRP A 24 -24.07 8.54 -2.61
N PHE A 25 -25.34 8.33 -2.30
CA PHE A 25 -26.12 7.17 -2.69
C PHE A 25 -27.40 7.64 -3.41
N SER A 26 -27.72 7.02 -4.53
CA SER A 26 -29.00 7.29 -5.18
C SER A 26 -30.17 6.69 -4.38
N PRO A 27 -31.40 7.25 -4.51
CA PRO A 27 -32.58 6.71 -3.81
C PRO A 27 -32.89 5.24 -4.10
N ASN A 28 -32.50 4.74 -5.27
CA ASN A 28 -32.68 3.33 -5.66
C ASN A 28 -31.49 2.43 -5.27
N ASN A 29 -30.50 2.97 -4.53
CA ASN A 29 -29.27 2.29 -4.11
C ASN A 29 -28.44 1.66 -5.24
N ARG A 30 -28.68 2.05 -6.51
CA ARG A 30 -27.92 1.50 -7.64
C ARG A 30 -26.65 2.28 -7.95
N HIS A 31 -26.61 3.55 -7.57
CA HIS A 31 -25.48 4.41 -7.83
C HIS A 31 -24.86 4.84 -6.49
N ARG A 32 -23.59 4.71 -6.38
CA ARG A 32 -22.80 5.22 -5.25
C ARG A 32 -21.60 5.99 -5.81
N MET A 33 -21.38 7.17 -5.30
CA MET A 33 -20.20 7.99 -5.60
C MET A 33 -19.48 8.30 -4.29
N GLY A 34 -18.19 8.08 -4.26
CA GLY A 34 -17.32 8.46 -3.15
C GLY A 34 -16.24 9.41 -3.62
N ILE A 35 -15.99 10.47 -2.86
CA ILE A 35 -14.87 11.40 -3.06
C ILE A 35 -14.14 11.47 -1.73
N TYR A 36 -12.82 11.41 -1.76
CA TYR A 36 -12.01 11.49 -0.56
C TYR A 36 -10.72 12.26 -0.80
N THR A 37 -10.21 12.85 0.27
CA THR A 37 -8.89 13.47 0.30
C THR A 37 -8.28 13.29 1.68
N SER A 38 -6.97 13.16 1.73
CA SER A 38 -6.21 13.11 2.98
C SER A 38 -4.85 13.76 2.80
N ALA A 39 -4.34 14.31 3.89
CA ALA A 39 -2.98 14.84 3.96
C ALA A 39 -2.35 14.41 5.28
N GLN A 40 -1.04 14.13 5.24
CA GLN A 40 -0.24 13.78 6.41
C GLN A 40 1.10 14.48 6.31
N ASN A 41 1.59 14.96 7.45
CA ASN A 41 2.95 15.46 7.63
C ASN A 41 3.64 14.62 8.72
N ILE A 42 4.87 14.20 8.47
CA ILE A 42 5.72 13.50 9.43
C ILE A 42 7.01 14.31 9.55
N ASP A 43 7.20 14.95 10.70
CA ASP A 43 8.47 15.54 11.10
C ASP A 43 9.23 14.51 11.93
N ARG A 44 10.44 14.18 11.52
CA ARG A 44 11.30 13.23 12.21
C ARG A 44 12.61 13.91 12.59
N ASP A 45 12.88 14.01 13.88
CA ASP A 45 14.21 14.30 14.40
C ASP A 45 14.92 12.98 14.69
N SER A 46 16.14 12.84 14.25
CA SER A 46 16.90 11.60 14.36
C SER A 46 18.34 11.86 14.80
N TYR A 47 18.93 10.86 15.43
CA TYR A 47 20.34 10.78 15.75
C TYR A 47 20.83 9.37 15.45
N PHE A 48 21.89 9.25 14.63
CA PHE A 48 22.56 7.99 14.34
C PHE A 48 24.07 8.22 14.51
N GLY A 49 24.57 8.05 15.71
CA GLY A 49 25.95 8.45 16.03
C GLY A 49 26.77 7.39 16.72
N THR A 50 28.07 7.41 16.42
CA THR A 50 29.13 6.69 17.13
C THR A 50 30.12 7.70 17.69
N ASP A 51 30.95 7.29 18.68
CA ASP A 51 32.01 8.09 19.26
C ASP A 51 31.60 9.47 19.78
N LYS A 52 30.35 9.56 20.30
CA LYS A 52 29.80 10.80 20.85
C LYS A 52 29.73 11.95 19.82
N ASN A 53 29.55 11.61 18.53
CA ASN A 53 29.56 12.59 17.45
C ASN A 53 28.41 13.63 17.61
N PRO A 54 28.72 14.93 17.84
CA PRO A 54 27.67 15.94 18.00
C PRO A 54 27.01 16.36 16.69
N ASP A 55 27.54 15.95 15.53
CA ASP A 55 27.05 16.34 14.22
C ASP A 55 26.16 15.26 13.58
N ALA A 56 25.90 14.13 14.30
CA ALA A 56 25.13 13.00 13.81
C ALA A 56 23.61 13.18 13.92
N TYR A 57 23.14 14.41 14.05
CA TYR A 57 21.71 14.72 14.05
C TYR A 57 21.17 14.91 12.64
N GLY A 58 19.95 14.44 12.42
CA GLY A 58 19.23 14.61 11.18
C GLY A 58 17.78 15.04 11.40
N ALA A 59 17.21 15.61 10.37
CA ALA A 59 15.82 15.99 10.31
C ALA A 59 15.19 15.52 8.98
N THR A 60 14.02 14.92 9.06
CA THR A 60 13.27 14.47 7.88
C THR A 60 11.87 15.06 7.92
N ASP A 61 11.45 15.67 6.84
CA ASP A 61 10.09 16.14 6.58
C ASP A 61 9.49 15.27 5.46
N ASP A 62 8.38 14.57 5.76
CA ASP A 62 7.70 13.69 4.82
C ASP A 62 6.22 14.06 4.74
N LYS A 63 5.82 14.65 3.61
CA LYS A 63 4.45 15.10 3.35
C LYS A 63 3.80 14.20 2.33
N THR A 64 2.61 13.71 2.66
CA THR A 64 1.79 12.91 1.76
C THR A 64 0.43 13.57 1.56
N PHE A 65 -0.01 13.66 0.31
CA PHE A 65 -1.34 14.09 -0.08
C PHE A 65 -1.97 13.06 -0.99
N VAL A 66 -3.22 12.66 -0.70
CA VAL A 66 -4.00 11.73 -1.50
C VAL A 66 -5.37 12.34 -1.78
N ALA A 67 -5.84 12.24 -3.02
CA ALA A 67 -7.20 12.59 -3.41
C ALA A 67 -7.73 11.56 -4.39
N GLY A 68 -9.01 11.19 -4.26
CA GLY A 68 -9.61 10.21 -5.15
C GLY A 68 -11.12 10.36 -5.28
N ALA A 69 -11.62 9.81 -6.37
CA ALA A 69 -13.04 9.67 -6.63
C ALA A 69 -13.35 8.29 -7.19
N GLN A 70 -14.45 7.72 -6.76
CA GLN A 70 -14.93 6.44 -7.28
C GLN A 70 -16.44 6.48 -7.51
N TYR A 71 -16.87 5.72 -8.49
CA TYR A 71 -18.27 5.51 -8.81
C TYR A 71 -18.55 4.05 -8.90
N THR A 72 -19.65 3.62 -8.30
CA THR A 72 -20.11 2.24 -8.29
C THR A 72 -21.52 2.16 -8.84
N TYR A 73 -21.77 1.21 -9.73
CA TYR A 73 -23.07 0.90 -10.26
C TYR A 73 -23.46 -0.55 -10.02
N SER A 74 -24.64 -0.78 -9.43
CA SER A 74 -25.18 -2.09 -9.14
C SER A 74 -26.13 -2.54 -10.25
N PHE A 75 -25.75 -3.57 -11.01
CA PHE A 75 -26.56 -4.21 -12.02
C PHE A 75 -27.45 -5.30 -11.39
N HIS A 76 -28.71 -5.37 -11.77
CA HIS A 76 -29.54 -6.53 -11.43
C HIS A 76 -28.97 -7.84 -11.99
N LYS A 77 -28.41 -7.76 -13.19
CA LYS A 77 -27.73 -8.84 -13.86
C LYS A 77 -26.79 -8.25 -14.91
N LEU A 78 -25.53 -8.66 -14.89
CA LEU A 78 -24.55 -8.40 -15.93
C LEU A 78 -23.95 -9.74 -16.36
N LEU A 79 -24.11 -10.12 -17.62
CA LEU A 79 -23.76 -11.44 -18.17
C LEU A 79 -24.57 -12.57 -17.52
N PHE A 80 -24.18 -13.06 -16.36
CA PHE A 80 -24.75 -14.28 -15.75
C PHE A 80 -25.32 -14.11 -14.34
N LEU A 81 -24.84 -13.09 -13.58
CA LEU A 81 -25.24 -12.85 -12.19
C LEU A 81 -25.49 -11.35 -11.91
N PRO A 82 -26.14 -11.00 -10.80
CA PRO A 82 -26.10 -9.67 -10.24
C PRO A 82 -24.64 -9.24 -10.04
N SER A 83 -24.33 -8.00 -10.33
CA SER A 83 -22.96 -7.53 -10.22
C SER A 83 -22.85 -6.07 -9.80
N GLU A 84 -21.68 -5.69 -9.33
CA GLU A 84 -21.31 -4.35 -8.95
C GLU A 84 -20.05 -3.93 -9.69
N LEU A 85 -20.17 -2.93 -10.57
CA LEU A 85 -19.05 -2.34 -11.29
C LEU A 85 -18.59 -1.09 -10.55
N THR A 86 -17.33 -1.06 -10.17
CA THR A 86 -16.68 0.11 -9.58
C THR A 86 -15.56 0.59 -10.49
N ALA A 87 -15.49 1.89 -10.73
CA ALA A 87 -14.37 2.54 -11.40
C ALA A 87 -14.01 3.84 -10.66
N GLY A 88 -12.75 4.22 -10.72
CA GLY A 88 -12.30 5.42 -10.02
C GLY A 88 -10.92 5.88 -10.46
N VAL A 89 -10.55 7.04 -9.91
CA VAL A 89 -9.25 7.68 -10.09
C VAL A 89 -8.70 8.10 -8.74
N GLU A 90 -7.41 8.00 -8.59
CA GLU A 90 -6.68 8.41 -7.39
C GLU A 90 -5.41 9.13 -7.79
N TYR A 91 -5.15 10.23 -7.13
CA TYR A 91 -3.91 10.99 -7.21
C TYR A 91 -3.20 10.91 -5.86
N ASN A 92 -1.90 10.61 -5.90
CA ASN A 92 -1.03 10.59 -4.73
C ASN A 92 0.18 11.48 -5.02
N CYS A 93 0.53 12.33 -4.06
CA CYS A 93 1.73 13.18 -4.09
C CYS A 93 2.46 13.03 -2.76
N LYS A 94 3.76 12.78 -2.83
CA LYS A 94 4.62 12.66 -1.66
C LYS A 94 5.87 13.51 -1.85
N THR A 95 6.22 14.33 -0.84
CA THR A 95 7.46 15.10 -0.78
C THR A 95 8.24 14.63 0.42
N LEU A 96 9.49 14.23 0.20
CA LEU A 96 10.40 13.76 1.21
C LEU A 96 11.65 14.64 1.19
N HIS A 97 11.98 15.26 2.32
CA HIS A 97 13.20 16.03 2.51
C HIS A 97 13.95 15.49 3.72
N ASP A 98 15.15 14.99 3.51
CA ASP A 98 15.96 14.33 4.53
C ASP A 98 17.34 14.96 4.64
N LYS A 99 17.67 15.49 5.82
CA LYS A 99 18.88 16.24 6.11
C LYS A 99 19.71 15.61 7.20
N TYR A 100 20.97 15.32 6.90
CA TYR A 100 22.01 14.95 7.85
C TYR A 100 23.29 15.71 7.49
N LEU A 101 23.38 16.96 7.90
CA LEU A 101 24.45 17.86 7.46
C LEU A 101 25.83 17.38 7.92
N GLY A 102 25.94 16.78 9.11
CA GLY A 102 27.20 16.20 9.62
C GLY A 102 27.71 15.02 8.76
N PHE A 103 26.84 14.39 7.97
CA PHE A 103 27.21 13.35 7.00
C PHE A 103 27.14 13.83 5.54
N GLY A 104 26.97 15.15 5.33
CA GLY A 104 26.87 15.73 3.99
C GLY A 104 25.66 15.29 3.19
N ARG A 105 24.56 14.90 3.86
CA ARG A 105 23.30 14.47 3.21
C ARG A 105 22.27 15.58 3.28
N ASP A 106 21.83 16.01 2.13
CA ASP A 106 20.68 16.89 1.91
C ASP A 106 19.96 16.34 0.68
N PHE A 107 18.85 15.62 0.92
CA PHE A 107 18.15 14.87 -0.11
C PHE A 107 16.69 15.31 -0.17
N GLU A 108 16.24 15.71 -1.34
CA GLU A 108 14.86 16.09 -1.60
C GLU A 108 14.29 15.28 -2.76
N GLN A 109 13.08 14.78 -2.60
CA GLN A 109 12.37 14.03 -3.62
C GLN A 109 10.89 14.36 -3.59
N THR A 110 10.31 14.68 -4.76
CA THR A 110 8.87 14.78 -4.95
C THR A 110 8.40 13.69 -5.90
N THR A 111 7.48 12.88 -5.44
CA THR A 111 6.84 11.83 -6.24
C THR A 111 5.36 12.12 -6.38
N HIS A 112 4.82 11.79 -7.56
CA HIS A 112 3.38 11.83 -7.77
C HIS A 112 2.97 10.69 -8.70
N SER A 113 1.80 10.13 -8.42
CA SER A 113 1.19 9.10 -9.23
C SER A 113 -0.30 9.38 -9.44
N THR A 114 -0.80 9.02 -10.62
CA THR A 114 -2.21 9.02 -10.94
C THR A 114 -2.59 7.62 -11.37
N GLY A 115 -3.55 7.03 -10.68
CA GLY A 115 -4.05 5.69 -10.94
C GLY A 115 -5.52 5.71 -11.33
N PHE A 116 -5.85 4.98 -12.40
CA PHE A 116 -7.23 4.64 -12.77
C PHE A 116 -7.48 3.18 -12.42
N PHE A 117 -8.55 2.89 -11.72
CA PHE A 117 -8.91 1.52 -11.37
C PHE A 117 -10.33 1.19 -11.79
N PHE A 118 -10.55 -0.08 -12.07
CA PHE A 118 -11.87 -0.62 -12.35
C PHE A 118 -11.95 -2.04 -11.81
N GLN A 119 -13.13 -2.45 -11.39
CA GLN A 119 -13.41 -3.82 -11.00
C GLN A 119 -14.89 -4.12 -11.17
N ASN A 120 -15.22 -5.36 -11.51
CA ASN A 120 -16.57 -5.88 -11.46
C ASN A 120 -16.62 -7.10 -10.55
N GLU A 121 -17.61 -7.14 -9.68
CA GLU A 121 -17.85 -8.27 -8.79
C GLU A 121 -19.24 -8.85 -9.06
N TRP A 122 -19.29 -10.12 -9.43
CA TRP A 122 -20.51 -10.89 -9.55
C TRP A 122 -20.78 -11.65 -8.26
N ARG A 123 -22.01 -11.60 -7.76
CA ARG A 123 -22.37 -12.19 -6.47
C ARG A 123 -23.59 -13.09 -6.59
N SER A 124 -23.47 -14.27 -5.96
CA SER A 124 -24.59 -15.14 -5.65
C SER A 124 -24.37 -15.76 -4.26
N GLU A 125 -25.33 -16.56 -3.79
CA GLU A 125 -25.21 -17.28 -2.52
C GLU A 125 -23.98 -18.19 -2.49
N LYS A 126 -23.64 -18.82 -3.61
CA LYS A 126 -22.57 -19.81 -3.72
C LYS A 126 -21.28 -19.29 -4.35
N LEU A 127 -21.36 -18.25 -5.19
CA LEU A 127 -20.24 -17.77 -5.97
C LEU A 127 -20.10 -16.26 -5.85
N ASN A 128 -18.93 -15.79 -5.43
CA ASN A 128 -18.49 -14.41 -5.62
C ASN A 128 -17.26 -14.44 -6.52
N PHE A 129 -17.32 -13.70 -7.62
CA PHE A 129 -16.21 -13.59 -8.57
C PHE A 129 -15.93 -12.12 -8.84
N LEU A 130 -14.70 -11.70 -8.61
CA LEU A 130 -14.22 -10.35 -8.88
C LEU A 130 -13.08 -10.40 -9.88
N ILE A 131 -13.17 -9.54 -10.88
CA ILE A 131 -12.05 -9.20 -11.78
C ILE A 131 -11.90 -7.69 -11.84
N GLY A 132 -10.66 -7.22 -11.83
CA GLY A 132 -10.36 -5.80 -11.93
C GLY A 132 -8.91 -5.55 -12.28
N GLY A 133 -8.58 -4.29 -12.35
CA GLY A 133 -7.21 -3.84 -12.58
C GLY A 133 -7.05 -2.36 -12.29
N ARG A 134 -5.80 -1.97 -12.18
CA ARG A 134 -5.38 -0.59 -11.97
C ARG A 134 -4.30 -0.24 -12.99
N VAL A 135 -4.37 0.96 -13.54
CA VAL A 135 -3.35 1.54 -14.43
C VAL A 135 -2.80 2.76 -13.74
N ASP A 136 -1.51 2.76 -13.44
CA ASP A 136 -0.82 3.85 -12.76
C ASP A 136 0.21 4.53 -13.67
N LYS A 137 0.24 5.86 -13.63
CA LYS A 137 1.33 6.69 -14.15
C LYS A 137 2.04 7.35 -12.98
N HIS A 138 3.30 7.01 -12.81
CA HIS A 138 4.19 7.55 -11.77
C HIS A 138 5.27 8.43 -12.40
N ASN A 139 5.64 9.58 -11.78
CA ASN A 139 6.64 10.49 -12.36
C ASN A 139 8.05 9.89 -12.44
N MET A 140 8.39 8.97 -11.53
CA MET A 140 9.69 8.28 -11.53
C MET A 140 9.76 7.13 -12.55
N MET A 141 8.69 6.88 -13.30
CA MET A 141 8.60 5.77 -14.24
C MET A 141 8.29 6.25 -15.66
N LYS A 142 9.00 5.70 -16.64
CA LYS A 142 8.78 6.02 -18.08
C LYS A 142 7.42 5.50 -18.54
N ASN A 143 7.09 4.26 -18.21
CA ASN A 143 5.90 3.57 -18.66
C ASN A 143 4.79 3.61 -17.61
N VAL A 144 3.56 3.40 -18.04
CA VAL A 144 2.43 3.10 -17.15
C VAL A 144 2.53 1.66 -16.67
N VAL A 145 2.02 1.40 -15.47
CA VAL A 145 1.95 0.05 -14.90
C VAL A 145 0.51 -0.41 -14.87
N PHE A 146 0.28 -1.65 -15.27
CA PHE A 146 -1.01 -2.31 -15.14
C PHE A 146 -0.93 -3.40 -14.06
N SER A 147 -1.79 -3.32 -13.07
CA SER A 147 -1.87 -4.23 -11.94
C SER A 147 -3.23 -4.95 -11.94
N PRO A 148 -3.34 -6.16 -12.51
CA PRO A 148 -4.55 -6.97 -12.49
C PRO A 148 -4.82 -7.59 -11.12
N ARG A 149 -6.12 -7.86 -10.86
CA ARG A 149 -6.55 -8.64 -9.70
C ARG A 149 -7.75 -9.52 -10.04
N VAL A 150 -7.76 -10.72 -9.49
CA VAL A 150 -8.87 -11.67 -9.58
C VAL A 150 -9.10 -12.28 -8.21
N ASN A 151 -10.36 -12.37 -7.79
CA ASN A 151 -10.73 -13.08 -6.58
C ASN A 151 -11.95 -13.98 -6.87
N VAL A 152 -11.91 -15.18 -6.35
CA VAL A 152 -13.01 -16.14 -6.42
C VAL A 152 -13.30 -16.64 -5.02
N ARG A 153 -14.56 -16.61 -4.64
CA ARG A 153 -15.06 -17.35 -3.48
C ARG A 153 -16.18 -18.27 -3.96
N TYR A 154 -16.05 -19.56 -3.67
CA TYR A 154 -17.04 -20.56 -3.99
C TYR A 154 -17.44 -21.35 -2.73
N SER A 155 -18.72 -21.32 -2.39
CA SER A 155 -19.30 -22.03 -1.24
C SER A 155 -20.30 -23.07 -1.76
N PRO A 156 -19.84 -24.29 -2.12
CA PRO A 156 -20.71 -25.33 -2.64
C PRO A 156 -21.80 -25.74 -1.65
N THR A 157 -21.49 -25.65 -0.36
CA THR A 157 -22.38 -25.89 0.77
C THR A 157 -22.14 -24.83 1.85
N GLU A 158 -23.03 -24.74 2.84
CA GLU A 158 -22.86 -23.87 4.00
C GLU A 158 -21.65 -24.26 4.88
N LYS A 159 -21.12 -25.47 4.68
CA LYS A 159 -20.02 -26.01 5.47
C LYS A 159 -18.65 -25.90 4.82
N ILE A 160 -18.60 -25.55 3.54
CA ILE A 160 -17.35 -25.49 2.77
C ILE A 160 -17.27 -24.16 2.05
N GLY A 161 -16.21 -23.40 2.35
CA GLY A 161 -15.85 -22.19 1.63
C GLY A 161 -14.48 -22.38 0.97
N LEU A 162 -14.41 -22.14 -0.33
CA LEU A 162 -13.17 -22.15 -1.10
C LEU A 162 -12.88 -20.72 -1.56
N ARG A 163 -11.64 -20.28 -1.44
CA ARG A 163 -11.20 -18.97 -1.94
C ARG A 163 -9.93 -19.13 -2.73
N ALA A 164 -9.80 -18.34 -3.78
CA ALA A 164 -8.55 -18.17 -4.52
C ALA A 164 -8.42 -16.71 -4.93
N SER A 165 -7.22 -16.17 -4.89
CA SER A 165 -6.94 -14.81 -5.35
C SER A 165 -5.62 -14.74 -6.09
N TYR A 166 -5.57 -13.82 -7.04
CA TYR A 166 -4.36 -13.36 -7.70
C TYR A 166 -4.37 -11.85 -7.72
N SER A 167 -3.22 -11.25 -7.43
CA SER A 167 -3.00 -9.82 -7.62
C SER A 167 -1.56 -9.55 -8.02
N SER A 168 -1.35 -8.50 -8.80
CA SER A 168 -0.04 -7.96 -9.02
C SER A 168 0.05 -6.52 -8.49
N GLY A 169 1.27 -6.11 -8.13
CA GLY A 169 1.59 -4.78 -7.64
C GLY A 169 2.96 -4.35 -8.10
N TYR A 170 3.33 -3.12 -7.78
CA TYR A 170 4.66 -2.59 -8.06
C TYR A 170 5.12 -1.64 -6.95
N ARG A 171 6.44 -1.48 -6.82
CA ARG A 171 7.10 -0.45 -6.04
C ARG A 171 7.90 0.43 -6.99
N ALA A 172 7.64 1.74 -6.97
CA ALA A 172 8.35 2.68 -7.83
C ALA A 172 9.80 2.87 -7.38
N PRO A 173 10.73 3.20 -8.31
CA PRO A 173 12.15 3.43 -8.00
C PRO A 173 12.33 4.80 -7.33
N GLN A 174 12.00 4.89 -6.05
CA GLN A 174 12.06 6.11 -5.23
C GLN A 174 12.68 5.81 -3.87
N ALA A 175 13.17 6.85 -3.18
CA ALA A 175 13.53 6.72 -1.78
C ALA A 175 12.26 6.69 -0.93
N TYR A 176 12.21 5.75 -0.01
CA TYR A 176 11.19 5.68 1.03
C TYR A 176 11.81 6.10 2.36
N ASN A 177 11.00 6.64 3.26
CA ASN A 177 11.48 7.15 4.54
C ASN A 177 12.17 6.04 5.37
N GLU A 178 11.66 4.83 5.31
CA GLU A 178 12.23 3.66 5.96
C GLU A 178 13.58 3.20 5.39
N ASP A 179 13.84 3.49 4.10
CA ASP A 179 15.11 3.14 3.43
C ASP A 179 16.23 4.16 3.74
N LEU A 180 15.91 5.29 4.40
CA LEU A 180 16.83 6.37 4.70
C LEU A 180 17.52 6.21 6.06
N HIS A 181 17.67 4.97 6.53
CA HIS A 181 18.44 4.65 7.71
C HIS A 181 19.94 4.94 7.49
N ILE A 182 20.62 5.33 8.54
CA ILE A 182 22.07 5.50 8.55
C ILE A 182 22.67 4.45 9.48
N ASP A 183 23.38 3.50 8.90
CA ASP A 183 24.08 2.48 9.66
C ASP A 183 25.40 3.05 10.18
N ALA A 184 25.56 3.09 11.49
CA ALA A 184 26.76 3.54 12.17
C ALA A 184 27.37 2.33 12.91
N LEU A 185 28.35 1.66 12.27
CA LEU A 185 29.05 0.47 12.79
C LEU A 185 30.56 0.70 12.73
N ASP A 186 31.28 0.40 13.82
CA ASP A 186 32.74 0.42 13.89
C ASP A 186 33.37 1.72 13.36
N ASN A 187 32.84 2.87 13.78
CA ASN A 187 33.29 4.20 13.34
C ASN A 187 33.16 4.45 11.83
N LYS A 188 32.30 3.66 11.16
CA LYS A 188 31.96 3.86 9.75
C LYS A 188 30.46 4.14 9.63
N VAL A 189 30.15 5.08 8.75
CA VAL A 189 28.78 5.46 8.44
C VAL A 189 28.46 5.01 7.02
N ALA A 190 27.43 4.18 6.89
CA ALA A 190 26.89 3.78 5.60
C ALA A 190 25.63 4.60 5.31
N ILE A 191 25.62 5.32 4.19
CA ILE A 191 24.50 6.15 3.75
C ILE A 191 23.93 5.51 2.49
N SER A 192 22.68 5.07 2.55
CA SER A 192 21.96 4.56 1.39
C SER A 192 21.68 5.68 0.37
N ARG A 193 21.96 5.41 -0.90
CA ARG A 193 21.67 6.32 -2.02
C ARG A 193 20.92 5.56 -3.11
N LEU A 194 19.98 6.25 -3.76
CA LEU A 194 19.32 5.70 -4.95
C LEU A 194 20.32 5.50 -6.09
N ALA A 195 20.35 4.30 -6.66
CA ALA A 195 21.07 4.03 -7.88
C ALA A 195 20.38 4.76 -9.05
N PRO A 196 21.16 5.38 -9.99
CA PRO A 196 20.56 6.12 -11.11
C PRO A 196 19.82 5.24 -12.12
N ASP A 197 20.05 3.94 -12.09
CA ASP A 197 19.46 2.91 -12.97
C ASP A 197 18.47 1.99 -12.23
N LEU A 198 18.02 2.41 -11.05
CA LEU A 198 17.05 1.65 -10.25
C LEU A 198 15.77 1.41 -11.04
N LYS A 199 15.35 0.14 -11.09
CA LYS A 199 14.12 -0.28 -11.77
C LYS A 199 12.94 -0.35 -10.81
N PRO A 200 11.70 -0.30 -11.31
CA PRO A 200 10.53 -0.65 -10.51
C PRO A 200 10.57 -2.13 -10.13
N GLU A 201 10.25 -2.42 -8.89
CA GLU A 201 10.03 -3.79 -8.43
C GLU A 201 8.59 -4.20 -8.75
N TYR A 202 8.38 -5.45 -9.15
CA TYR A 202 7.06 -6.00 -9.41
C TYR A 202 6.78 -7.19 -8.48
N SER A 203 5.52 -7.34 -8.12
CA SER A 203 5.05 -8.46 -7.32
C SER A 203 3.88 -9.18 -7.95
N HIS A 204 3.88 -10.52 -7.85
CA HIS A 204 2.79 -11.39 -8.24
C HIS A 204 2.45 -12.27 -7.05
N SER A 205 1.23 -12.14 -6.52
CA SER A 205 0.78 -12.88 -5.35
C SER A 205 -0.40 -13.77 -5.70
N LEU A 206 -0.29 -15.03 -5.30
CA LEU A 206 -1.35 -16.03 -5.37
C LEU A 206 -1.70 -16.48 -3.96
N SER A 207 -2.98 -16.61 -3.64
CA SER A 207 -3.42 -17.28 -2.42
C SER A 207 -4.59 -18.21 -2.70
N ALA A 208 -4.70 -19.27 -1.89
CA ALA A 208 -5.84 -20.17 -1.89
C ALA A 208 -6.15 -20.61 -0.46
N SER A 209 -7.44 -20.72 -0.13
CA SER A 209 -7.86 -21.19 1.18
C SER A 209 -9.08 -22.09 1.12
N VAL A 210 -9.19 -22.96 2.11
CA VAL A 210 -10.34 -23.83 2.37
C VAL A 210 -10.84 -23.56 3.78
N ASP A 211 -12.11 -23.24 3.89
CA ASP A 211 -12.85 -23.04 5.13
C ASP A 211 -13.80 -24.21 5.34
N LEU A 212 -13.68 -24.92 6.46
CA LEU A 212 -14.55 -26.04 6.82
C LEU A 212 -15.29 -25.73 8.11
N TYR A 213 -16.62 -25.80 8.07
CA TYR A 213 -17.49 -25.55 9.21
C TYR A 213 -18.17 -26.86 9.63
N HIS A 214 -18.12 -27.17 10.91
CA HIS A 214 -18.82 -28.32 11.45
C HIS A 214 -19.45 -28.00 12.81
N ASN A 215 -20.68 -28.49 13.00
CA ASN A 215 -21.40 -28.35 14.26
C ASN A 215 -21.40 -29.69 15.02
N PHE A 216 -20.78 -29.72 16.20
CA PHE A 216 -20.82 -30.84 17.15
C PHE A 216 -21.84 -30.55 18.22
N GLY A 217 -23.12 -30.75 17.94
CA GLY A 217 -24.20 -30.42 18.85
C GLY A 217 -24.27 -28.89 19.16
N ARG A 218 -23.85 -28.48 20.35
CA ARG A 218 -23.82 -27.07 20.78
C ARG A 218 -22.50 -26.35 20.46
N VAL A 219 -21.51 -27.09 19.98
CA VAL A 219 -20.17 -26.55 19.67
C VAL A 219 -20.06 -26.37 18.16
N GLN A 220 -19.72 -25.15 17.74
CA GLN A 220 -19.37 -24.84 16.36
C GLN A 220 -17.85 -24.88 16.22
N ALA A 221 -17.34 -25.62 15.24
CA ALA A 221 -15.93 -25.67 14.89
C ALA A 221 -15.72 -25.11 13.48
N ASN A 222 -14.64 -24.38 13.30
CA ASN A 222 -14.17 -23.91 12.00
C ASN A 222 -12.69 -24.29 11.86
N LEU A 223 -12.34 -24.83 10.69
CA LEU A 223 -10.96 -25.08 10.28
C LEU A 223 -10.69 -24.30 9.00
N LEU A 224 -9.76 -23.34 9.08
CA LEU A 224 -9.23 -22.62 7.93
C LEU A 224 -7.82 -23.13 7.62
N VAL A 225 -7.61 -23.53 6.37
CA VAL A 225 -6.29 -23.81 5.82
C VAL A 225 -6.05 -22.85 4.67
N GLU A 226 -4.94 -22.12 4.73
CA GLU A 226 -4.54 -21.13 3.72
C GLU A 226 -3.11 -21.36 3.28
N GLY A 227 -2.87 -21.22 1.97
CA GLY A 227 -1.55 -21.19 1.35
C GLY A 227 -1.42 -19.95 0.48
N PHE A 228 -0.23 -19.38 0.44
CA PHE A 228 0.10 -18.24 -0.43
C PHE A 228 1.49 -18.40 -1.05
N TYR A 229 1.65 -17.76 -2.20
CA TYR A 229 2.93 -17.67 -2.91
C TYR A 229 3.08 -16.27 -3.47
N THR A 230 4.21 -15.61 -3.23
CA THR A 230 4.54 -14.30 -3.79
C THR A 230 5.87 -14.37 -4.51
N MET A 231 5.89 -13.94 -5.76
CA MET A 231 7.09 -13.75 -6.55
C MET A 231 7.38 -12.25 -6.65
N LEU A 232 8.63 -11.88 -6.40
CA LEU A 232 9.14 -10.52 -6.57
C LEU A 232 10.12 -10.50 -7.73
N GLU A 233 10.08 -9.45 -8.54
CA GLU A 233 10.95 -9.26 -9.70
C GLU A 233 11.66 -7.91 -9.59
N ASP A 234 12.91 -7.84 -10.06
CA ASP A 234 13.76 -6.63 -10.05
C ASP A 234 13.99 -6.03 -8.63
N VAL A 235 14.13 -6.88 -7.60
CA VAL A 235 14.38 -6.52 -6.19
C VAL A 235 15.86 -6.25 -5.92
#